data_1edb5906eb6c242c3fc3852d05fbaf1e
#
_entry.id   1edb5906eb6c242c3fc3852d05fbaf1e
#
_cell.length_a   1.000
_cell.length_b   1.000
_cell.length_c   1.000
_cell.angle_alpha   90.00
_cell.angle_beta   90.00
_cell.angle_gamma   90.00
#
_symmetry.space_group_name_H-M   'P 1'
#
loop_
_entity.id
_entity.type
_entity.pdbx_description
1 polymer ?
#
loop_
_entity_poly.entity_id
_entity_poly.type
_entity_poly.pdbx_seq_one_letter_code
_entity_poly.pdbx_strand_id
1 'polypeptide(L)'
;SACLVGSEMCIRDRNWAVTEMMNRYNTFAEYSVRNLQEYNRKVEGMRIPEGEERPEKMPQIVIIVDELADLMMVAPGEVEDAICRLAQLARAAGIHLIIATQRPSVNVITGLIKANMPSRIAFSVSSGVDSRTILDMNGAEKLLGKGDMLFYPQGYQKPARLQGAFVSDEEVSSIVDFLAEKNPGMQYNSQIEQQVNTAGMSGGTGGSSADDRDAYFVEAGKFIIEKEKASIGMLQRMFKIGFNRAARIMDQLCDAGVVGPEEGTKPRKVLMSAEEFENYIEEYL
;
A
#
# COMPACT_ATOMS: atom_id res chain seq x y z
N SER A 1 -11.36 -12.31 5.32
CA SER A 1 -9.97 -11.98 5.69
C SER A 1 -9.04 -12.77 4.78
N ALA A 2 -8.44 -12.09 3.80
CA ALA A 2 -7.37 -12.65 3.02
C ALA A 2 -6.09 -12.55 3.87
N CYS A 3 -5.65 -13.66 4.44
CA CYS A 3 -4.30 -13.79 4.94
C CYS A 3 -3.41 -14.07 3.73
N LEU A 4 -2.71 -13.06 3.23
CA LEU A 4 -1.75 -13.19 2.14
C LEU A 4 -0.37 -13.34 2.77
N VAL A 5 0.16 -14.55 2.75
CA VAL A 5 1.47 -14.91 3.32
C VAL A 5 2.52 -14.86 2.21
N GLY A 6 3.38 -13.84 2.25
CA GLY A 6 4.54 -13.71 1.34
C GLY A 6 5.11 -12.29 1.37
N SER A 7 6.42 -12.13 1.46
CA SER A 7 7.08 -10.83 1.62
C SER A 7 6.83 -9.85 0.45
N GLU A 8 6.76 -10.32 -0.77
CA GLU A 8 6.45 -9.47 -1.94
C GLU A 8 4.99 -9.04 -1.96
N MET A 9 4.07 -9.88 -1.51
CA MET A 9 2.65 -9.60 -1.42
C MET A 9 2.35 -8.53 -0.37
N CYS A 10 3.07 -8.52 0.75
CA CYS A 10 2.91 -7.50 1.80
C CYS A 10 3.33 -6.08 1.36
N ILE A 11 4.27 -5.94 0.41
CA ILE A 11 4.64 -4.63 -0.17
C ILE A 11 3.51 -4.10 -1.08
N ARG A 12 2.89 -4.99 -1.85
CA ARG A 12 1.77 -4.67 -2.75
C ARG A 12 0.50 -4.30 -1.99
N ASP A 13 0.19 -5.02 -0.92
CA ASP A 13 -1.00 -4.76 -0.08
C ASP A 13 -0.95 -3.40 0.61
N ARG A 14 0.23 -2.92 0.97
CA ARG A 14 0.42 -1.58 1.56
C ARG A 14 0.15 -0.47 0.55
N ASN A 15 0.62 -0.63 -0.68
CA ASN A 15 0.34 0.32 -1.76
C ASN A 15 -1.14 0.35 -2.07
N TRP A 16 -1.82 -0.81 -2.03
CA TRP A 16 -3.27 -0.88 -2.14
C TRP A 16 -3.97 -0.08 -1.03
N ALA A 17 -3.58 -0.25 0.23
CA ALA A 17 -4.22 0.44 1.35
C ALA A 17 -4.09 1.97 1.26
N VAL A 18 -2.92 2.47 0.83
CA VAL A 18 -2.70 3.90 0.58
C VAL A 18 -3.51 4.38 -0.61
N THR A 19 -3.57 3.60 -1.68
CA THR A 19 -4.37 3.91 -2.88
C THR A 19 -5.86 3.94 -2.53
N GLU A 20 -6.36 2.94 -1.82
CA GLU A 20 -7.75 2.89 -1.36
C GLU A 20 -8.11 4.09 -0.48
N MET A 21 -7.22 4.47 0.43
CA MET A 21 -7.39 5.69 1.22
C MET A 21 -7.54 6.93 0.33
N MET A 22 -6.69 7.08 -0.67
CA MET A 22 -6.76 8.23 -1.61
C MET A 22 -8.02 8.20 -2.46
N ASN A 23 -8.45 7.03 -2.93
CA ASN A 23 -9.69 6.86 -3.67
C ASN A 23 -10.90 7.29 -2.83
N ARG A 24 -10.93 6.90 -1.56
CA ARG A 24 -11.98 7.32 -0.62
C ARG A 24 -12.01 8.84 -0.43
N TYR A 25 -10.84 9.48 -0.30
CA TYR A 25 -10.77 10.93 -0.20
C TYR A 25 -11.27 11.64 -1.47
N ASN A 26 -10.95 11.13 -2.65
CA ASN A 26 -11.47 11.64 -3.91
C ASN A 26 -13.00 11.55 -3.94
N THR A 27 -13.55 10.39 -3.59
CA THR A 27 -15.00 10.21 -3.47
C THR A 27 -15.61 11.15 -2.42
N PHE A 28 -14.98 11.35 -1.27
CA PHE A 28 -15.47 12.30 -0.27
C PHE A 28 -15.52 13.73 -0.79
N ALA A 29 -14.53 14.13 -1.60
CA ALA A 29 -14.53 15.44 -2.25
C ALA A 29 -15.67 15.60 -3.26
N GLU A 30 -15.92 14.59 -4.10
CA GLU A 30 -17.04 14.55 -5.06
C GLU A 30 -18.37 14.68 -4.35
N TYR A 31 -18.55 13.98 -3.23
CA TYR A 31 -19.76 14.03 -2.43
C TYR A 31 -19.79 15.18 -1.41
N SER A 32 -18.77 16.05 -1.37
CA SER A 32 -18.65 17.15 -0.43
C SER A 32 -18.87 16.73 1.04
N VAL A 33 -18.24 15.63 1.43
CA VAL A 33 -18.24 15.08 2.80
C VAL A 33 -16.82 14.98 3.34
N ARG A 34 -16.64 14.83 4.66
CA ARG A 34 -15.32 14.86 5.31
C ARG A 34 -14.81 13.50 5.78
N ASN A 35 -15.68 12.53 5.91
CA ASN A 35 -15.35 11.23 6.46
C ASN A 35 -16.34 10.14 6.01
N LEU A 36 -15.96 8.88 6.27
CA LEU A 36 -16.73 7.70 5.93
C LEU A 36 -18.16 7.72 6.48
N GLN A 37 -18.35 8.19 7.71
CA GLN A 37 -19.67 8.19 8.34
C GLN A 37 -20.60 9.18 7.66
N GLU A 38 -20.11 10.37 7.33
CA GLU A 38 -20.87 11.37 6.58
C GLU A 38 -21.23 10.89 5.18
N TYR A 39 -20.24 10.24 4.49
CA TYR A 39 -20.48 9.63 3.19
C TYR A 39 -21.60 8.60 3.24
N ASN A 40 -21.50 7.62 4.12
CA ASN A 40 -22.48 6.55 4.24
C ASN A 40 -23.87 7.07 4.61
N ARG A 41 -23.94 8.08 5.49
CA ARG A 41 -25.21 8.74 5.84
C ARG A 41 -25.81 9.49 4.64
N LYS A 42 -24.98 10.18 3.86
CA LYS A 42 -25.40 10.90 2.67
C LYS A 42 -25.95 9.95 1.62
N VAL A 43 -25.24 8.87 1.31
CA VAL A 43 -25.67 7.83 0.36
C VAL A 43 -26.99 7.19 0.81
N GLU A 44 -27.17 6.92 2.10
CA GLU A 44 -28.39 6.34 2.66
C GLU A 44 -29.61 7.26 2.48
N GLY A 45 -29.42 8.57 2.65
CA GLY A 45 -30.47 9.59 2.52
C GLY A 45 -30.70 10.12 1.10
N MET A 46 -29.92 9.69 0.10
CA MET A 46 -30.05 10.16 -1.28
C MET A 46 -31.36 9.70 -1.91
N ARG A 47 -32.06 10.64 -2.55
CA ARG A 47 -33.12 10.35 -3.50
C ARG A 47 -32.48 10.05 -4.85
N ILE A 48 -32.72 8.88 -5.39
CA ILE A 48 -32.14 8.41 -6.65
C ILE A 48 -33.19 8.58 -7.75
N PRO A 49 -32.82 9.19 -8.90
CA PRO A 49 -33.67 9.23 -10.07
C PRO A 49 -34.02 7.82 -10.54
N GLU A 50 -35.16 7.69 -11.18
CA GLU A 50 -35.63 6.40 -11.73
C GLU A 50 -34.65 5.96 -12.84
N GLY A 51 -34.01 4.81 -12.67
CA GLY A 51 -33.02 4.24 -13.61
C GLY A 51 -31.54 4.41 -13.22
N GLU A 52 -31.22 5.12 -12.13
CA GLU A 52 -29.86 5.21 -11.60
C GLU A 52 -29.65 4.25 -10.42
N GLU A 53 -28.46 3.66 -10.33
CA GLU A 53 -28.08 2.80 -9.19
C GLU A 53 -27.62 3.65 -8.01
N ARG A 54 -28.02 3.23 -6.81
CA ARG A 54 -27.56 3.88 -5.58
C ARG A 54 -26.08 3.60 -5.37
N PRO A 55 -25.25 4.65 -5.09
CA PRO A 55 -23.88 4.43 -4.68
C PRO A 55 -23.80 3.49 -3.47
N GLU A 56 -22.84 2.58 -3.47
CA GLU A 56 -22.67 1.65 -2.38
C GLU A 56 -22.09 2.34 -1.13
N LYS A 57 -22.54 1.87 0.03
CA LYS A 57 -21.89 2.27 1.30
C LYS A 57 -20.49 1.69 1.37
N MET A 58 -19.55 2.50 1.81
CA MET A 58 -18.19 2.04 2.04
C MET A 58 -18.07 1.35 3.41
N PRO A 59 -17.47 0.16 3.49
CA PRO A 59 -17.19 -0.50 4.76
C PRO A 59 -15.99 0.14 5.47
N GLN A 60 -15.89 -0.07 6.78
CA GLN A 60 -14.64 0.13 7.50
C GLN A 60 -13.64 -0.97 7.11
N ILE A 61 -12.37 -0.61 7.03
CA ILE A 61 -11.27 -1.54 6.74
C ILE A 61 -10.39 -1.65 7.99
N VAL A 62 -10.10 -2.86 8.42
CA VAL A 62 -9.12 -3.13 9.47
C VAL A 62 -7.96 -3.89 8.85
N ILE A 63 -6.77 -3.32 8.93
CA ILE A 63 -5.53 -3.91 8.45
C ILE A 63 -4.77 -4.44 9.67
N ILE A 64 -4.49 -5.72 9.68
CA ILE A 64 -3.75 -6.38 10.75
C ILE A 64 -2.39 -6.83 10.22
N VAL A 65 -1.31 -6.33 10.84
CA VAL A 65 0.07 -6.76 10.61
C VAL A 65 0.48 -7.63 11.78
N ASP A 66 0.64 -8.92 11.56
CA ASP A 66 0.94 -9.91 12.61
C ASP A 66 2.40 -9.83 13.08
N GLU A 67 3.36 -9.68 12.16
CA GLU A 67 4.77 -9.50 12.48
C GLU A 67 5.39 -8.37 11.65
N LEU A 68 5.50 -7.19 12.27
CA LEU A 68 6.08 -6.02 11.61
C LEU A 68 7.56 -6.20 11.28
N ALA A 69 8.30 -6.95 12.10
CA ALA A 69 9.74 -7.14 11.88
C ALA A 69 10.05 -7.78 10.54
N ASP A 70 9.22 -8.70 10.06
CA ASP A 70 9.43 -9.37 8.78
C ASP A 70 9.28 -8.38 7.61
N LEU A 71 8.35 -7.44 7.70
CA LEU A 71 8.20 -6.37 6.72
C LEU A 71 9.39 -5.39 6.75
N MET A 72 9.83 -5.02 7.96
CA MET A 72 10.94 -4.09 8.16
C MET A 72 12.29 -4.67 7.71
N MET A 73 12.43 -6.00 7.64
CA MET A 73 13.63 -6.63 7.09
C MET A 73 13.71 -6.55 5.57
N VAL A 74 12.57 -6.48 4.88
CA VAL A 74 12.52 -6.48 3.41
C VAL A 74 12.63 -5.07 2.84
N ALA A 75 11.84 -4.13 3.35
CA ALA A 75 11.75 -2.76 2.83
C ALA A 75 11.44 -1.75 3.95
N PRO A 76 12.40 -1.47 4.85
CA PRO A 76 12.14 -0.69 6.07
C PRO A 76 11.58 0.72 5.77
N GLY A 77 12.18 1.45 4.83
CA GLY A 77 11.76 2.81 4.49
C GLY A 77 10.33 2.87 3.94
N GLU A 78 10.01 2.01 2.98
CA GLU A 78 8.68 1.98 2.36
C GLU A 78 7.59 1.53 3.35
N VAL A 79 7.91 0.58 4.24
CA VAL A 79 7.00 0.12 5.30
C VAL A 79 6.71 1.24 6.28
N GLU A 80 7.73 1.90 6.78
CA GLU A 80 7.61 3.00 7.73
C GLU A 80 6.79 4.14 7.13
N ASP A 81 7.08 4.57 5.90
CA ASP A 81 6.36 5.63 5.21
C ASP A 81 4.88 5.30 5.01
N ALA A 82 4.56 4.07 4.58
CA ALA A 82 3.18 3.62 4.39
C ALA A 82 2.40 3.59 5.72
N ILE A 83 3.00 3.04 6.79
CA ILE A 83 2.39 3.01 8.13
C ILE A 83 2.15 4.43 8.62
N CYS A 84 3.14 5.32 8.53
CA CYS A 84 3.01 6.70 8.97
C CYS A 84 1.92 7.44 8.21
N ARG A 85 1.87 7.31 6.89
CA ARG A 85 0.83 7.92 6.05
C ARG A 85 -0.57 7.42 6.39
N LEU A 86 -0.74 6.10 6.54
CA LEU A 86 -2.02 5.52 6.95
C LEU A 86 -2.41 5.96 8.37
N ALA A 87 -1.50 5.90 9.34
CA ALA A 87 -1.78 6.29 10.72
C ALA A 87 -2.19 7.76 10.84
N GLN A 88 -1.62 8.65 10.02
CA GLN A 88 -1.97 10.08 10.03
C GLN A 88 -3.31 10.39 9.34
N LEU A 89 -3.62 9.73 8.25
CA LEU A 89 -4.70 10.14 7.34
C LEU A 89 -5.87 9.15 7.28
N ALA A 90 -5.65 7.87 7.54
CA ALA A 90 -6.64 6.85 7.21
C ALA A 90 -7.88 6.83 8.11
N ARG A 91 -7.84 7.47 9.29
CA ARG A 91 -8.96 7.49 10.26
C ARG A 91 -10.25 8.04 9.65
N ALA A 92 -10.18 9.15 8.94
CA ALA A 92 -11.36 9.75 8.30
C ALA A 92 -11.88 8.90 7.14
N ALA A 93 -10.98 8.17 6.45
CA ALA A 93 -11.33 7.21 5.42
C ALA A 93 -11.92 5.90 5.96
N GLY A 94 -11.97 5.71 7.28
CA GLY A 94 -12.47 4.49 7.92
C GLY A 94 -11.52 3.30 7.80
N ILE A 95 -10.20 3.55 7.74
CA ILE A 95 -9.17 2.52 7.70
C ILE A 95 -8.41 2.55 9.04
N HIS A 96 -8.27 1.39 9.65
CA HIS A 96 -7.67 1.21 10.97
C HIS A 96 -6.52 0.22 10.89
N LEU A 97 -5.43 0.49 11.66
CA LEU A 97 -4.24 -0.35 11.71
C LEU A 97 -4.13 -1.03 13.08
N ILE A 98 -3.86 -2.32 13.06
CA ILE A 98 -3.41 -3.11 14.21
C ILE A 98 -2.07 -3.71 13.82
N ILE A 99 -1.01 -3.30 14.53
CA ILE A 99 0.36 -3.73 14.21
C ILE A 99 0.91 -4.48 15.40
N ALA A 100 1.37 -5.70 15.17
CA ALA A 100 2.03 -6.54 16.15
C ALA A 100 3.46 -6.88 15.73
N THR A 101 4.29 -7.21 16.71
CA THR A 101 5.63 -7.77 16.50
C THR A 101 6.09 -8.54 17.72
N GLN A 102 6.80 -9.63 17.50
CA GLN A 102 7.50 -10.40 18.53
C GLN A 102 8.94 -9.91 18.75
N ARG A 103 9.39 -8.92 17.92
CA ARG A 103 10.76 -8.37 17.98
C ARG A 103 10.74 -6.88 18.32
N PRO A 104 10.60 -6.52 19.62
CA PRO A 104 10.50 -5.13 20.05
C PRO A 104 11.87 -4.42 20.04
N SER A 105 12.47 -4.26 18.87
CA SER A 105 13.69 -3.52 18.66
C SER A 105 13.43 -2.12 18.10
N VAL A 106 14.39 -1.20 18.30
CA VAL A 106 14.29 0.19 17.79
C VAL A 106 14.26 0.28 16.26
N ASN A 107 14.78 -0.74 15.58
CA ASN A 107 14.74 -0.82 14.11
C ASN A 107 13.39 -1.30 13.57
N VAL A 108 12.55 -1.89 14.41
CA VAL A 108 11.22 -2.37 14.09
C VAL A 108 10.17 -1.36 14.57
N ILE A 109 10.24 -0.99 15.85
CA ILE A 109 9.35 0.00 16.47
C ILE A 109 10.10 1.34 16.49
N THR A 110 10.09 2.01 15.35
CA THR A 110 10.83 3.26 15.16
C THR A 110 10.17 4.45 15.87
N GLY A 111 10.91 5.53 16.02
CA GLY A 111 10.36 6.76 16.59
C GLY A 111 9.22 7.35 15.76
N LEU A 112 9.27 7.21 14.42
CA LEU A 112 8.22 7.70 13.53
C LEU A 112 6.95 6.87 13.67
N ILE A 113 7.04 5.54 13.73
CA ILE A 113 5.90 4.66 13.99
C ILE A 113 5.27 5.00 15.35
N LYS A 114 6.08 5.14 16.41
CA LYS A 114 5.59 5.49 17.75
C LYS A 114 4.89 6.85 17.81
N ALA A 115 5.37 7.83 17.06
CA ALA A 115 4.76 9.16 17.01
C ALA A 115 3.37 9.14 16.36
N ASN A 116 3.15 8.25 15.38
CA ASN A 116 1.91 8.15 14.63
C ASN A 116 0.94 7.07 15.18
N MET A 117 1.46 6.12 15.99
CA MET A 117 0.70 5.06 16.65
C MET A 117 0.77 5.23 18.18
N PRO A 118 0.02 6.20 18.74
CA PRO A 118 0.15 6.55 20.16
C PRO A 118 -0.48 5.55 21.12
N SER A 119 -1.45 4.74 20.67
CA SER A 119 -2.06 3.70 21.49
C SER A 119 -1.25 2.41 21.36
N ARG A 120 -0.79 1.88 22.51
CA ARG A 120 0.15 0.76 22.54
C ARG A 120 -0.26 -0.29 23.56
N ILE A 121 0.10 -1.52 23.27
CA ILE A 121 -0.04 -2.66 24.18
C ILE A 121 1.31 -3.35 24.30
N ALA A 122 1.76 -3.64 25.48
CA ALA A 122 2.91 -4.50 25.72
C ALA A 122 2.49 -5.71 26.56
N PHE A 123 2.74 -6.89 26.02
CA PHE A 123 2.74 -8.13 26.78
C PHE A 123 4.06 -8.29 27.54
N SER A 124 4.23 -9.40 28.28
CA SER A 124 5.47 -9.69 28.98
C SER A 124 6.67 -9.74 28.02
N VAL A 125 7.72 -9.00 28.34
CA VAL A 125 8.97 -8.92 27.58
C VAL A 125 10.14 -9.34 28.44
N SER A 126 11.28 -9.68 27.81
CA SER A 126 12.45 -10.21 28.50
C SER A 126 13.29 -9.15 29.22
N SER A 127 13.18 -7.89 28.82
CA SER A 127 14.03 -6.82 29.37
C SER A 127 13.28 -5.48 29.51
N GLY A 128 13.79 -4.63 30.42
CA GLY A 128 13.33 -3.25 30.53
C GLY A 128 13.67 -2.39 29.29
N VAL A 129 14.64 -2.82 28.46
CA VAL A 129 14.93 -2.18 27.18
C VAL A 129 13.77 -2.38 26.20
N ASP A 130 13.25 -3.61 26.11
CA ASP A 130 12.12 -3.95 25.26
C ASP A 130 10.86 -3.20 25.72
N SER A 131 10.63 -3.13 27.03
CA SER A 131 9.53 -2.34 27.59
C SER A 131 9.62 -0.87 27.18
N ARG A 132 10.78 -0.25 27.28
CA ARG A 132 11.00 1.14 26.84
C ARG A 132 10.85 1.29 25.33
N THR A 133 11.25 0.31 24.55
CA THR A 133 11.07 0.36 23.09
C THR A 133 9.59 0.45 22.73
N ILE A 134 8.72 -0.29 23.40
CA ILE A 134 7.28 -0.29 23.14
C ILE A 134 6.58 0.90 23.81
N LEU A 135 6.77 1.08 25.12
CA LEU A 135 5.95 1.97 25.96
C LEU A 135 6.64 3.30 26.32
N ASP A 136 7.90 3.49 25.95
CA ASP A 136 8.78 4.58 26.42
C ASP A 136 9.01 4.56 27.94
N MET A 137 8.65 3.45 28.63
CA MET A 137 8.84 3.26 30.07
C MET A 137 9.06 1.79 30.44
N ASN A 138 9.61 1.56 31.63
CA ASN A 138 9.75 0.22 32.19
C ASN A 138 8.40 -0.30 32.71
N GLY A 139 8.28 -1.61 32.84
CA GLY A 139 7.13 -2.26 33.47
C GLY A 139 6.70 -3.55 32.81
N ALA A 140 6.77 -3.66 31.48
CA ALA A 140 6.37 -4.85 30.77
C ALA A 140 7.26 -6.07 31.07
N GLU A 141 8.51 -5.87 31.50
CA GLU A 141 9.41 -6.92 31.98
C GLU A 141 8.98 -7.55 33.31
N LYS A 142 8.02 -6.95 33.99
CA LYS A 142 7.48 -7.43 35.27
C LYS A 142 6.15 -8.14 35.13
N LEU A 143 5.63 -8.26 33.91
CA LEU A 143 4.38 -8.95 33.63
C LEU A 143 4.54 -10.46 33.75
N LEU A 144 3.45 -11.13 34.15
CA LEU A 144 3.46 -12.56 34.43
C LEU A 144 3.32 -13.46 33.19
N GLY A 145 3.07 -12.87 32.03
CA GLY A 145 2.75 -13.62 30.80
C GLY A 145 1.28 -14.06 30.73
N LYS A 146 0.96 -14.97 29.79
CA LYS A 146 -0.38 -15.55 29.62
C LYS A 146 -1.50 -14.49 29.49
N GLY A 147 -1.24 -13.43 28.73
CA GLY A 147 -2.22 -12.36 28.51
C GLY A 147 -2.16 -11.20 29.49
N ASP A 148 -1.28 -11.25 30.51
CA ASP A 148 -0.99 -10.09 31.38
C ASP A 148 -0.32 -9.00 30.51
N MET A 149 -0.87 -7.79 30.48
CA MET A 149 -0.46 -6.73 29.57
C MET A 149 -0.49 -5.35 30.21
N LEU A 150 0.29 -4.45 29.64
CA LEU A 150 0.17 -3.01 29.86
C LEU A 150 -0.50 -2.36 28.64
N PHE A 151 -1.68 -1.79 28.86
CA PHE A 151 -2.43 -1.06 27.85
C PHE A 151 -2.23 0.44 28.03
N TYR A 152 -1.68 1.09 27.01
CA TYR A 152 -1.35 2.51 27.02
C TYR A 152 -2.06 3.23 25.86
N PRO A 153 -3.35 3.54 26.01
CA PRO A 153 -4.08 4.28 24.97
C PRO A 153 -3.71 5.75 24.97
N GLN A 154 -3.93 6.40 23.82
CA GLN A 154 -3.74 7.84 23.67
C GLN A 154 -4.55 8.62 24.73
N GLY A 155 -3.90 9.59 25.37
CA GLY A 155 -4.52 10.44 26.39
C GLY A 155 -4.37 9.94 27.82
N TYR A 156 -3.85 8.74 28.03
CA TYR A 156 -3.53 8.27 29.38
C TYR A 156 -2.15 8.78 29.79
N GLN A 157 -2.01 9.18 31.05
CA GLN A 157 -0.72 9.60 31.62
C GLN A 157 0.20 8.40 31.96
N LYS A 158 -0.37 7.24 32.19
CA LYS A 158 0.32 5.99 32.50
C LYS A 158 -0.46 4.80 31.95
N PRO A 159 0.21 3.68 31.63
CA PRO A 159 -0.46 2.47 31.21
C PRO A 159 -1.36 1.88 32.30
N ALA A 160 -2.45 1.28 31.88
CA ALA A 160 -3.28 0.42 32.72
C ALA A 160 -2.83 -1.03 32.57
N ARG A 161 -2.70 -1.75 33.72
CA ARG A 161 -2.43 -3.19 33.67
C ARG A 161 -3.73 -3.94 33.49
N LEU A 162 -3.81 -4.79 32.49
CA LEU A 162 -4.98 -5.59 32.15
C LEU A 162 -4.58 -7.07 32.05
N GLN A 163 -5.56 -7.95 32.32
CA GLN A 163 -5.41 -9.37 32.08
C GLN A 163 -6.27 -9.77 30.88
N GLY A 164 -5.64 -10.20 29.81
CA GLY A 164 -6.31 -10.80 28.64
C GLY A 164 -6.86 -12.19 29.01
N ALA A 165 -8.03 -12.51 28.48
CA ALA A 165 -8.55 -13.87 28.57
C ALA A 165 -7.69 -14.82 27.73
N PHE A 166 -7.54 -16.05 28.21
CA PHE A 166 -6.97 -17.12 27.40
C PHE A 166 -8.03 -17.58 26.39
N VAL A 167 -7.63 -17.73 25.13
CA VAL A 167 -8.47 -18.27 24.06
C VAL A 167 -7.74 -19.48 23.50
N SER A 168 -8.40 -20.64 23.50
CA SER A 168 -7.83 -21.88 22.96
C SER A 168 -7.98 -21.97 21.44
N ASP A 169 -7.19 -22.82 20.80
CA ASP A 169 -7.27 -23.07 19.35
C ASP A 169 -8.65 -23.62 18.94
N GLU A 170 -9.29 -24.39 19.84
CA GLU A 170 -10.64 -24.92 19.63
C GLU A 170 -11.69 -23.79 19.63
N GLU A 171 -11.56 -22.83 20.55
CA GLU A 171 -12.44 -21.65 20.57
C GLU A 171 -12.24 -20.75 19.35
N VAL A 172 -10.99 -20.57 18.91
CA VAL A 172 -10.69 -19.84 17.67
C VAL A 172 -11.34 -20.52 16.46
N SER A 173 -11.17 -21.85 16.32
CA SER A 173 -11.78 -22.62 15.24
C SER A 173 -13.31 -22.52 15.27
N SER A 174 -13.91 -22.63 16.43
CA SER A 174 -15.36 -22.51 16.60
C SER A 174 -15.91 -21.13 16.19
N ILE A 175 -15.15 -20.05 16.50
CA ILE A 175 -15.51 -18.68 16.10
C ILE A 175 -15.38 -18.52 14.57
N VAL A 176 -14.32 -19.07 13.98
CA VAL A 176 -14.11 -19.01 12.53
C VAL A 176 -15.22 -19.75 11.78
N ASP A 177 -15.57 -20.95 12.23
CA ASP A 177 -16.66 -21.74 11.65
C ASP A 177 -18.01 -21.02 11.75
N PHE A 178 -18.31 -20.45 12.92
CA PHE A 178 -19.51 -19.65 13.13
C PHE A 178 -19.58 -18.45 12.17
N LEU A 179 -18.46 -17.73 12.00
CA LEU A 179 -18.41 -16.59 11.08
C LEU A 179 -18.57 -17.03 9.62
N ALA A 180 -17.98 -18.16 9.24
CA ALA A 180 -18.11 -18.72 7.89
C ALA A 180 -19.56 -19.15 7.60
N GLU A 181 -20.24 -19.79 8.54
CA GLU A 181 -21.65 -20.14 8.40
C GLU A 181 -22.58 -18.93 8.29
N LYS A 182 -22.29 -17.87 9.07
CA LYS A 182 -23.12 -16.65 9.08
C LYS A 182 -22.92 -15.76 7.86
N ASN A 183 -21.82 -15.94 7.16
CA ASN A 183 -21.47 -15.15 5.96
C ASN A 183 -21.24 -16.06 4.73
N PRO A 184 -22.23 -16.86 4.32
CA PRO A 184 -22.12 -17.71 3.15
C PRO A 184 -21.99 -16.80 1.90
N GLY A 185 -20.89 -16.94 1.17
CA GLY A 185 -20.64 -16.16 -0.04
C GLY A 185 -19.68 -14.98 0.14
N MET A 186 -18.95 -14.87 1.26
CA MET A 186 -17.77 -14.04 1.34
C MET A 186 -16.76 -14.49 0.28
N GLN A 187 -16.83 -13.87 -0.87
CA GLN A 187 -15.79 -14.01 -1.89
C GLN A 187 -14.63 -13.10 -1.51
N TYR A 188 -13.41 -13.63 -1.60
CA TYR A 188 -12.22 -12.79 -1.63
C TYR A 188 -12.42 -11.77 -2.74
N ASN A 189 -12.21 -10.50 -2.43
CA ASN A 189 -12.39 -9.47 -3.43
C ASN A 189 -11.29 -9.63 -4.50
N SER A 190 -11.65 -10.29 -5.61
CA SER A 190 -10.76 -10.50 -6.74
C SER A 190 -10.22 -9.20 -7.35
N GLN A 191 -10.89 -8.06 -7.10
CA GLN A 191 -10.38 -6.75 -7.49
C GLN A 191 -9.13 -6.37 -6.68
N ILE A 192 -9.04 -6.77 -5.41
CA ILE A 192 -7.82 -6.57 -4.61
C ILE A 192 -6.68 -7.41 -5.18
N GLU A 193 -6.93 -8.68 -5.51
CA GLU A 193 -5.94 -9.56 -6.14
C GLU A 193 -5.52 -9.06 -7.52
N GLN A 194 -6.43 -8.54 -8.32
CA GLN A 194 -6.13 -7.98 -9.65
C GLN A 194 -5.37 -6.67 -9.55
N GLN A 195 -5.73 -5.77 -8.63
CA GLN A 195 -5.00 -4.52 -8.40
C GLN A 195 -3.62 -4.76 -7.77
N VAL A 196 -3.52 -5.74 -6.89
CA VAL A 196 -2.24 -6.22 -6.33
C VAL A 196 -1.37 -6.81 -7.45
N ASN A 197 -1.94 -7.57 -8.37
CA ASN A 197 -1.22 -8.14 -9.52
C ASN A 197 -0.82 -7.07 -10.57
N THR A 198 -1.66 -6.07 -10.83
CA THR A 198 -1.37 -4.98 -11.79
C THR A 198 -0.35 -3.97 -11.24
N ALA A 199 -0.41 -3.63 -9.96
CA ALA A 199 0.58 -2.76 -9.32
C ALA A 199 1.98 -3.41 -9.22
N GLY A 200 2.07 -4.74 -9.32
CA GLY A 200 3.32 -5.50 -9.29
C GLY A 200 4.00 -5.69 -10.65
N MET A 201 3.33 -5.36 -11.75
CA MET A 201 3.93 -5.39 -13.08
C MET A 201 4.68 -4.10 -13.44
N SER A 202 4.73 -3.13 -12.55
CA SER A 202 5.54 -1.90 -12.71
C SER A 202 7.04 -2.09 -12.37
N GLY A 203 7.45 -3.30 -12.05
CA GLY A 203 8.84 -3.64 -11.77
C GLY A 203 9.23 -5.00 -12.33
N GLY A 204 9.40 -5.13 -13.65
CA GLY A 204 10.05 -6.29 -14.28
C GLY A 204 9.20 -7.09 -15.26
N THR A 205 9.52 -6.94 -16.52
CA THR A 205 9.31 -7.80 -17.69
C THR A 205 7.88 -8.25 -18.07
N GLY A 206 7.37 -7.63 -19.13
CA GLY A 206 6.65 -8.32 -20.19
C GLY A 206 5.13 -8.27 -20.17
N GLY A 207 4.58 -7.41 -21.02
CA GLY A 207 3.20 -7.47 -21.49
C GLY A 207 2.40 -6.20 -21.26
N SER A 208 2.72 -5.13 -22.00
CA SER A 208 1.91 -3.91 -22.01
C SER A 208 0.63 -4.14 -22.81
N SER A 209 -0.52 -3.96 -22.19
CA SER A 209 -1.73 -3.59 -22.92
C SER A 209 -1.56 -2.14 -23.44
N ALA A 210 -2.04 -1.87 -24.63
CA ALA A 210 -1.84 -0.63 -25.40
C ALA A 210 -2.37 0.67 -24.72
N ASP A 211 -2.98 0.58 -23.55
CA ASP A 211 -3.72 1.68 -22.91
C ASP A 211 -2.98 2.40 -21.75
N ASP A 212 -1.72 2.01 -21.43
CA ASP A 212 -0.94 2.60 -20.31
C ASP A 212 0.35 3.30 -20.75
N ARG A 213 0.41 3.78 -21.99
CA ARG A 213 1.57 4.51 -22.51
C ARG A 213 1.56 5.97 -22.08
N ASP A 214 2.75 6.47 -21.72
CA ASP A 214 2.90 7.88 -21.35
C ASP A 214 2.51 8.78 -22.54
N ALA A 215 1.83 9.89 -22.28
CA ALA A 215 1.39 10.85 -23.29
C ALA A 215 2.53 11.36 -24.20
N TYR A 216 3.77 11.31 -23.74
CA TYR A 216 4.95 11.68 -24.51
C TYR A 216 5.62 10.51 -25.24
N PHE A 217 5.06 9.29 -25.21
CA PHE A 217 5.68 8.10 -25.82
C PHE A 217 5.99 8.28 -27.30
N VAL A 218 5.02 8.75 -28.09
CA VAL A 218 5.17 8.95 -29.53
C VAL A 218 6.18 10.05 -29.84
N GLU A 219 6.07 11.19 -29.15
CA GLU A 219 6.97 12.32 -29.36
C GLU A 219 8.40 11.99 -28.92
N ALA A 220 8.56 11.24 -27.83
CA ALA A 220 9.85 10.79 -27.34
C ALA A 220 10.51 9.79 -28.29
N GLY A 221 9.74 8.84 -28.85
CA GLY A 221 10.22 7.90 -29.86
C GLY A 221 10.72 8.61 -31.12
N LYS A 222 9.93 9.51 -31.68
CA LYS A 222 10.33 10.33 -32.86
C LYS A 222 11.60 11.15 -32.56
N PHE A 223 11.68 11.79 -31.39
CA PHE A 223 12.83 12.59 -30.99
C PHE A 223 14.11 11.76 -30.83
N ILE A 224 14.02 10.58 -30.21
CA ILE A 224 15.17 9.67 -30.04
C ILE A 224 15.68 9.15 -31.36
N ILE A 225 14.79 8.77 -32.27
CA ILE A 225 15.14 8.29 -33.61
C ILE A 225 15.81 9.40 -34.43
N GLU A 226 15.26 10.63 -34.43
CA GLU A 226 15.85 11.80 -35.10
C GLU A 226 17.27 12.13 -34.59
N LYS A 227 17.50 11.98 -33.28
CA LYS A 227 18.81 12.29 -32.69
C LYS A 227 19.80 11.12 -32.68
N GLU A 228 19.35 9.93 -33.06
CA GLU A 228 20.14 8.67 -33.04
C GLU A 228 20.79 8.39 -31.66
N LYS A 229 20.22 8.94 -30.62
CA LYS A 229 20.71 8.81 -29.22
C LYS A 229 19.55 8.71 -28.24
N ALA A 230 19.58 7.66 -27.40
CA ALA A 230 18.58 7.43 -26.38
C ALA A 230 19.19 7.58 -24.98
N SER A 231 18.94 8.72 -24.33
CA SER A 231 19.35 8.91 -22.94
C SER A 231 18.25 9.58 -22.12
N ILE A 232 18.11 9.16 -20.86
CA ILE A 232 17.13 9.70 -19.91
C ILE A 232 17.29 11.22 -19.75
N GLY A 233 18.54 11.71 -19.66
CA GLY A 233 18.83 13.14 -19.54
C GLY A 233 18.44 13.98 -20.77
N MET A 234 18.34 13.39 -21.95
CA MET A 234 17.81 14.08 -23.14
C MET A 234 16.29 14.25 -23.04
N LEU A 235 15.56 13.20 -22.65
CA LEU A 235 14.12 13.26 -22.45
C LEU A 235 13.73 14.25 -21.33
N GLN A 236 14.47 14.25 -20.22
CA GLN A 236 14.26 15.24 -19.16
C GLN A 236 14.34 16.69 -19.65
N ARG A 237 15.35 16.99 -20.44
CA ARG A 237 15.58 18.35 -20.98
C ARG A 237 14.56 18.74 -22.02
N MET A 238 14.23 17.81 -22.94
CA MET A 238 13.31 18.09 -24.04
C MET A 238 11.88 18.30 -23.56
N PHE A 239 11.38 17.39 -22.69
CA PHE A 239 10.00 17.40 -22.24
C PHE A 239 9.80 18.09 -20.89
N LYS A 240 10.89 18.61 -20.26
CA LYS A 240 10.88 19.24 -18.92
C LYS A 240 10.22 18.36 -17.84
N ILE A 241 10.54 17.06 -17.87
CA ILE A 241 9.98 16.03 -16.96
C ILE A 241 11.03 15.55 -15.96
N GLY A 242 10.57 14.99 -14.84
CA GLY A 242 11.44 14.42 -13.82
C GLY A 242 12.11 13.11 -14.27
N PHE A 243 13.19 12.72 -13.59
CA PHE A 243 13.98 11.52 -13.90
C PHE A 243 13.11 10.25 -14.00
N ASN A 244 12.24 10.00 -13.04
CA ASN A 244 11.41 8.79 -12.98
C ASN A 244 10.45 8.68 -14.18
N ARG A 245 9.87 9.80 -14.62
CA ARG A 245 9.00 9.80 -15.80
C ARG A 245 9.78 9.58 -17.08
N ALA A 246 10.96 10.22 -17.21
CA ALA A 246 11.83 10.03 -18.37
C ALA A 246 12.38 8.60 -18.45
N ALA A 247 12.71 7.97 -17.32
CA ALA A 247 13.11 6.58 -17.24
C ALA A 247 11.98 5.64 -17.69
N ARG A 248 10.75 5.85 -17.20
CA ARG A 248 9.58 5.07 -17.61
C ARG A 248 9.31 5.16 -19.12
N ILE A 249 9.37 6.35 -19.71
CA ILE A 249 9.22 6.52 -21.17
C ILE A 249 10.32 5.77 -21.91
N MET A 250 11.56 5.80 -21.43
CA MET A 250 12.68 5.08 -22.01
C MET A 250 12.48 3.57 -21.96
N ASP A 251 11.91 3.04 -20.87
CA ASP A 251 11.61 1.62 -20.72
C ASP A 251 10.45 1.20 -21.62
N GLN A 252 9.40 2.01 -21.75
CA GLN A 252 8.32 1.79 -22.72
C GLN A 252 8.82 1.76 -24.16
N LEU A 253 9.79 2.62 -24.52
CA LEU A 253 10.41 2.62 -25.84
C LEU A 253 11.30 1.38 -26.05
N CYS A 254 11.90 0.85 -25.00
CA CYS A 254 12.65 -0.41 -25.04
C CYS A 254 11.72 -1.60 -25.24
N ASP A 255 10.61 -1.65 -24.52
CA ASP A 255 9.60 -2.71 -24.64
C ASP A 255 8.94 -2.73 -26.03
N ALA A 256 8.78 -1.55 -26.64
CA ALA A 256 8.32 -1.40 -28.01
C ALA A 256 9.41 -1.70 -29.07
N GLY A 257 10.64 -2.02 -28.65
CA GLY A 257 11.75 -2.31 -29.56
C GLY A 257 12.35 -1.10 -30.26
N VAL A 258 11.98 0.12 -29.89
CA VAL A 258 12.51 1.37 -30.46
C VAL A 258 13.97 1.58 -30.05
N VAL A 259 14.30 1.22 -28.82
CA VAL A 259 15.66 1.32 -28.26
C VAL A 259 16.09 0.01 -27.62
N GLY A 260 17.40 -0.21 -27.57
CA GLY A 260 17.99 -1.38 -26.92
C GLY A 260 17.96 -1.31 -25.38
N PRO A 261 18.35 -2.42 -24.72
CA PRO A 261 18.44 -2.49 -23.26
C PRO A 261 19.51 -1.54 -22.71
N GLU A 262 19.47 -1.32 -21.40
CA GLU A 262 20.43 -0.47 -20.70
C GLU A 262 21.84 -1.10 -20.69
N GLU A 263 22.82 -0.36 -21.18
CA GLU A 263 24.26 -0.74 -21.15
C GLU A 263 25.04 0.17 -20.18
N GLY A 264 24.66 0.17 -18.91
CA GLY A 264 25.29 1.00 -17.87
C GLY A 264 25.01 2.51 -18.09
N THR A 265 26.04 3.36 -18.00
CA THR A 265 25.89 4.82 -18.12
C THR A 265 25.88 5.35 -19.57
N LYS A 266 25.96 4.48 -20.57
CA LYS A 266 25.97 4.87 -21.99
C LYS A 266 24.55 5.08 -22.50
N PRO A 267 24.34 5.98 -23.50
CA PRO A 267 23.06 6.08 -24.19
C PRO A 267 22.67 4.74 -24.82
N ARG A 268 21.39 4.35 -24.72
CA ARG A 268 20.86 3.12 -25.34
C ARG A 268 20.93 3.26 -26.88
N LYS A 269 21.10 2.15 -27.57
CA LYS A 269 21.13 2.12 -29.04
C LYS A 269 19.71 2.29 -29.59
N VAL A 270 19.55 3.06 -30.66
CA VAL A 270 18.30 3.15 -31.40
C VAL A 270 18.23 1.95 -32.33
N LEU A 271 17.13 1.21 -32.31
CA LEU A 271 16.95 -0.04 -33.06
C LEU A 271 15.96 0.07 -34.21
N MET A 272 15.02 1.03 -34.17
CA MET A 272 14.02 1.29 -35.20
C MET A 272 14.36 2.52 -36.01
N SER A 273 14.05 2.45 -37.31
CA SER A 273 14.02 3.62 -38.20
C SER A 273 12.74 4.45 -38.00
N ALA A 274 12.70 5.66 -38.56
CA ALA A 274 11.52 6.53 -38.48
C ALA A 274 10.30 5.89 -39.17
N GLU A 275 10.51 5.20 -40.29
CA GLU A 275 9.46 4.53 -41.04
C GLU A 275 8.89 3.32 -40.30
N GLU A 276 9.75 2.50 -39.68
CA GLU A 276 9.34 1.38 -38.85
C GLU A 276 8.56 1.83 -37.62
N PHE A 277 8.93 2.95 -37.00
CA PHE A 277 8.23 3.51 -35.86
C PHE A 277 6.88 4.11 -36.24
N GLU A 278 6.74 4.74 -37.40
CA GLU A 278 5.45 5.21 -37.92
C GLU A 278 4.49 4.04 -38.16
N ASN A 279 4.96 2.97 -38.80
CA ASN A 279 4.18 1.75 -39.01
C ASN A 279 3.76 1.13 -37.65
N TYR A 280 4.66 1.13 -36.67
CA TYR A 280 4.33 0.65 -35.29
C TYR A 280 3.23 1.48 -34.63
N ILE A 281 3.26 2.81 -34.81
CA ILE A 281 2.22 3.70 -34.29
C ILE A 281 0.87 3.40 -34.93
N GLU A 282 0.82 3.20 -36.24
CA GLU A 282 -0.43 2.91 -36.98
C GLU A 282 -1.03 1.54 -36.62
N GLU A 283 -0.20 0.56 -36.23
CA GLU A 283 -0.65 -0.81 -35.91
C GLU A 283 -1.03 -0.99 -34.46
N TYR A 284 -0.41 -0.22 -33.53
CA TYR A 284 -0.51 -0.49 -32.08
C TYR A 284 -0.97 0.74 -31.24
N LEU A 285 -1.27 1.87 -31.85
CA LEU A 285 -1.76 3.09 -31.19
C LEU A 285 -2.96 3.69 -31.90
#